data_dab41b62c1af3a75d26d19c741259bfc
#
_entry.id   dab41b62c1af3a75d26d19c741259bfc
#
_cell.length_a   1.000
_cell.length_b   1.000
_cell.length_c   1.000
_cell.angle_alpha   90.00
_cell.angle_beta   90.00
_cell.angle_gamma   90.00
#
_symmetry.space_group_name_H-M   'P 1'
#
loop_
_entity.id
_entity.type
_entity.pdbx_description
1 polymer ?
#
loop_
_entity_poly.entity_id
_entity_poly.type
_entity_poly.pdbx_seq_one_letter_code
_entity_poly.pdbx_strand_id
1 'polypeptide(L)'
;MPNLTDCRDDFPILQRVMSNGQPLAFLDNAASTQRPSSVIQAISECYESYYSNVHRGIHTLSEESTERYERSRKSVATFINAKTDHEIIYTAGATAAVNTVAGSWGRQTIKQGDTILLTIAEHHANIVPWQQLSAETGCKLQFIPLDSDYRITTEAVSTALQKYQPRLFAFTAASNVLGTVSPVTDWTALAHQQGSTVLVDAAQAAPHQTMDVQAWDADFVVFSGHKVCGPTGIGVLYGRETLLESMPPFLGGGGMINRVTTEGFTAADLPEKFEAGTPPIAEAIGLEAAVEYIRSIGLEKIEQHEQTLARHAEAGLRQIEGVRVVSPENGEKSGIVSFDLSHAHAHDVAHSLSTRGIAVRAGHHCTMPLHHALEITATTRASFYFYNTREEADRLVEAIADIQDKFKPTGRRRRRRRADGDRP
;
A
#
# COMPACT_ATOMS: atom_id res chain seq x y z
N MET A 1 22.00 0.90 -17.67
CA MET A 1 21.00 0.79 -16.59
C MET A 1 21.78 0.63 -15.29
N PRO A 2 21.46 1.37 -14.22
CA PRO A 2 22.16 1.23 -12.95
C PRO A 2 22.06 -0.19 -12.41
N ASN A 3 23.09 -0.67 -11.74
CA ASN A 3 23.06 -1.92 -11.00
C ASN A 3 22.25 -1.64 -9.71
N LEU A 4 21.37 -2.55 -9.27
CA LEU A 4 20.55 -2.34 -8.07
C LEU A 4 21.38 -2.11 -6.81
N THR A 5 22.57 -2.68 -6.72
CA THR A 5 23.52 -2.42 -5.61
C THR A 5 23.99 -0.96 -5.56
N ASP A 6 24.05 -0.28 -6.70
CA ASP A 6 24.54 1.11 -6.78
C ASP A 6 23.41 2.10 -6.40
N CYS A 7 22.13 1.69 -6.56
CA CYS A 7 20.99 2.54 -6.21
C CYS A 7 20.88 2.87 -4.71
N ARG A 8 21.50 2.07 -3.83
CA ARG A 8 21.46 2.30 -2.38
C ARG A 8 22.10 3.65 -1.99
N ASP A 9 23.11 4.08 -2.70
CA ASP A 9 23.83 5.34 -2.44
C ASP A 9 22.97 6.57 -2.77
N ASP A 10 21.95 6.43 -3.59
CA ASP A 10 20.98 7.49 -3.89
C ASP A 10 20.08 7.82 -2.68
N PHE A 11 20.05 6.97 -1.65
CA PHE A 11 19.19 7.11 -0.47
C PHE A 11 19.99 7.56 0.77
N PRO A 12 20.03 8.86 1.10
CA PRO A 12 20.87 9.39 2.18
C PRO A 12 20.61 8.72 3.55
N ILE A 13 19.35 8.40 3.85
CA ILE A 13 18.95 7.78 5.11
C ILE A 13 19.56 6.38 5.30
N LEU A 14 19.84 5.65 4.21
CA LEU A 14 20.40 4.30 4.27
C LEU A 14 21.90 4.28 4.59
N GLN A 15 22.56 5.43 4.54
CA GLN A 15 23.94 5.62 4.99
C GLN A 15 24.05 5.78 6.52
N ARG A 16 22.91 5.82 7.22
CA ARG A 16 22.86 6.03 8.66
C ARG A 16 23.43 4.84 9.42
N VAL A 17 24.38 5.13 10.32
CA VAL A 17 24.84 4.19 11.33
C VAL A 17 24.00 4.37 12.59
N MET A 18 23.49 3.27 13.11
CA MET A 18 22.65 3.24 14.31
C MET A 18 23.47 3.40 15.59
N SER A 19 22.83 3.68 16.73
CA SER A 19 23.51 3.92 18.01
C SER A 19 24.35 2.75 18.52
N ASN A 20 24.07 1.54 18.03
CA ASN A 20 24.82 0.32 18.32
C ASN A 20 26.03 0.12 17.38
N GLY A 21 26.36 1.08 16.52
CA GLY A 21 27.44 1.01 15.54
C GLY A 21 27.15 0.17 14.29
N GLN A 22 25.94 -0.39 14.16
CA GLN A 22 25.54 -1.17 12.99
C GLN A 22 24.92 -0.28 11.90
N PRO A 23 25.10 -0.62 10.60
CA PRO A 23 24.40 0.03 9.54
C PRO A 23 22.89 -0.26 9.64
N LEU A 24 22.06 0.72 9.26
CA LEU A 24 20.61 0.56 9.21
C LEU A 24 20.22 -0.51 8.18
N ALA A 25 19.50 -1.55 8.63
CA ALA A 25 18.73 -2.46 7.78
C ALA A 25 17.26 -2.01 7.82
N PHE A 26 16.82 -1.25 6.80
CA PHE A 26 15.45 -0.76 6.72
C PHE A 26 14.56 -1.77 6.01
N LEU A 27 13.81 -2.57 6.78
CA LEU A 27 12.93 -3.63 6.32
C LEU A 27 11.44 -3.32 6.63
N ASP A 28 11.04 -2.04 6.60
CA ASP A 28 9.65 -1.59 6.81
C ASP A 28 9.07 -0.88 5.58
N ASN A 29 9.46 -1.32 4.38
CA ASN A 29 9.11 -0.68 3.10
C ASN A 29 7.62 -0.74 2.78
N ALA A 30 6.92 -1.81 3.15
CA ALA A 30 5.48 -1.93 2.97
C ALA A 30 4.66 -0.92 3.79
N ALA A 31 5.27 -0.28 4.79
CA ALA A 31 4.66 0.84 5.49
C ALA A 31 4.93 2.17 4.76
N SER A 32 6.19 2.43 4.41
CA SER A 32 6.62 3.61 3.66
C SER A 32 8.04 3.36 3.16
N THR A 33 8.31 3.56 1.88
CA THR A 33 9.66 3.44 1.31
C THR A 33 10.53 4.64 1.69
N GLN A 34 11.84 4.58 1.43
CA GLN A 34 12.73 5.72 1.55
C GLN A 34 12.74 6.57 0.27
N ARG A 35 13.27 7.80 0.34
CA ARG A 35 13.30 8.75 -0.78
C ARG A 35 14.71 8.86 -1.32
N PRO A 36 14.89 8.74 -2.64
CA PRO A 36 16.18 9.04 -3.25
C PRO A 36 16.46 10.56 -3.22
N SER A 37 17.72 10.93 -3.31
CA SER A 37 18.17 12.32 -3.34
C SER A 37 17.48 13.15 -4.41
N SER A 38 17.18 12.55 -5.57
CA SER A 38 16.46 13.22 -6.68
C SER A 38 15.07 13.71 -6.28
N VAL A 39 14.33 12.93 -5.48
CA VAL A 39 12.99 13.30 -4.97
C VAL A 39 13.10 14.42 -3.93
N ILE A 40 14.06 14.30 -3.01
CA ILE A 40 14.30 15.34 -2.00
C ILE A 40 14.67 16.66 -2.68
N GLN A 41 15.53 16.60 -3.69
CA GLN A 41 16.00 17.74 -4.46
C GLN A 41 14.89 18.41 -5.27
N ALA A 42 14.02 17.62 -5.93
CA ALA A 42 12.90 18.14 -6.71
C ALA A 42 11.93 18.97 -5.85
N ILE A 43 11.63 18.49 -4.62
CA ILE A 43 10.79 19.21 -3.66
C ILE A 43 11.47 20.47 -3.16
N SER A 44 12.76 20.40 -2.80
CA SER A 44 13.54 21.57 -2.33
C SER A 44 13.64 22.63 -3.41
N GLU A 45 13.99 22.24 -4.65
CA GLU A 45 14.08 23.14 -5.79
C GLU A 45 12.74 23.85 -6.09
N CYS A 46 11.62 23.12 -5.95
CA CYS A 46 10.29 23.71 -6.11
C CYS A 46 10.12 24.92 -5.19
N TYR A 47 10.39 24.78 -3.90
CA TYR A 47 10.23 25.86 -2.93
C TYR A 47 11.30 26.94 -3.04
N GLU A 48 12.53 26.60 -3.41
CA GLU A 48 13.64 27.52 -3.47
C GLU A 48 13.62 28.40 -4.73
N SER A 49 13.07 27.90 -5.86
CA SER A 49 13.33 28.51 -7.16
C SER A 49 12.09 29.01 -7.91
N TYR A 50 10.93 28.31 -7.83
CA TYR A 50 9.78 28.65 -8.70
C TYR A 50 8.40 28.47 -8.06
N TYR A 51 8.30 28.16 -6.76
CA TYR A 51 7.00 27.91 -6.12
C TYR A 51 6.02 29.06 -6.26
N SER A 52 4.83 28.75 -6.75
CA SER A 52 3.67 29.62 -6.77
C SER A 52 2.40 28.77 -6.84
N ASN A 53 1.23 29.39 -6.53
CA ASN A 53 -0.04 28.72 -6.78
C ASN A 53 -0.25 28.50 -8.29
N VAL A 54 -0.88 27.39 -8.64
CA VAL A 54 -1.05 26.91 -10.02
C VAL A 54 -2.34 27.39 -10.66
N HIS A 55 -2.43 27.32 -11.99
CA HIS A 55 -3.59 27.53 -12.89
C HIS A 55 -4.03 28.99 -13.06
N ARG A 56 -4.23 29.78 -12.00
CA ARG A 56 -4.90 31.08 -12.08
C ARG A 56 -3.99 32.30 -12.08
N GLY A 57 -2.71 32.10 -11.77
CA GLY A 57 -1.73 33.19 -11.79
C GLY A 57 -1.29 33.51 -13.23
N ILE A 58 -1.09 34.80 -13.51
CA ILE A 58 -0.63 35.28 -14.83
C ILE A 58 0.81 35.76 -14.83
N HIS A 59 1.57 35.37 -13.81
CA HIS A 59 3.00 35.69 -13.68
C HIS A 59 3.86 34.44 -13.88
N THR A 60 5.10 34.64 -14.29
CA THR A 60 6.06 33.58 -14.68
C THR A 60 6.15 32.42 -13.69
N LEU A 61 6.22 32.69 -12.39
CA LEU A 61 6.31 31.62 -11.37
C LEU A 61 5.06 30.75 -11.36
N SER A 62 3.86 31.32 -11.57
CA SER A 62 2.62 30.55 -11.62
C SER A 62 2.54 29.69 -12.88
N GLU A 63 2.99 30.22 -14.02
CA GLU A 63 3.04 29.50 -15.29
C GLU A 63 4.01 28.30 -15.17
N GLU A 64 5.21 28.55 -14.64
CA GLU A 64 6.22 27.50 -14.43
C GLU A 64 5.74 26.41 -13.45
N SER A 65 5.17 26.82 -12.31
CA SER A 65 4.61 25.87 -11.33
C SER A 65 3.48 25.05 -11.92
N THR A 66 2.61 25.67 -12.74
CA THR A 66 1.52 24.98 -13.42
C THR A 66 2.04 23.96 -14.43
N GLU A 67 3.00 24.34 -15.27
CA GLU A 67 3.59 23.43 -16.25
C GLU A 67 4.20 22.19 -15.58
N ARG A 68 4.96 22.37 -14.49
CA ARG A 68 5.57 21.27 -13.74
C ARG A 68 4.53 20.39 -13.04
N TYR A 69 3.50 21.01 -12.48
CA TYR A 69 2.40 20.28 -11.82
C TYR A 69 1.66 19.39 -12.83
N GLU A 70 1.26 19.92 -13.99
CA GLU A 70 0.55 19.15 -15.02
C GLU A 70 1.47 18.11 -15.69
N ARG A 71 2.76 18.39 -15.82
CA ARG A 71 3.73 17.39 -16.28
C ARG A 71 3.82 16.21 -15.31
N SER A 72 3.76 16.47 -14.00
CA SER A 72 3.74 15.40 -12.99
C SER A 72 2.55 14.45 -13.18
N ARG A 73 1.38 15.00 -13.51
CA ARG A 73 0.17 14.21 -13.78
C ARG A 73 0.34 13.30 -15.01
N LYS A 74 0.92 13.84 -16.09
CA LYS A 74 1.24 13.06 -17.30
C LYS A 74 2.25 11.94 -17.03
N SER A 75 3.26 12.20 -16.19
CA SER A 75 4.21 11.18 -15.77
C SER A 75 3.53 10.05 -14.99
N VAL A 76 2.64 10.38 -14.06
CA VAL A 76 1.83 9.40 -13.32
C VAL A 76 0.91 8.61 -14.26
N ALA A 77 0.22 9.27 -15.19
CA ALA A 77 -0.62 8.60 -16.19
C ALA A 77 0.19 7.59 -17.02
N THR A 78 1.37 7.99 -17.45
CA THR A 78 2.31 7.10 -18.18
C THR A 78 2.79 5.94 -17.31
N PHE A 79 3.06 6.18 -16.02
CA PHE A 79 3.53 5.16 -15.08
C PHE A 79 2.55 4.00 -14.90
N ILE A 80 1.25 4.29 -14.90
CA ILE A 80 0.20 3.27 -14.75
C ILE A 80 -0.48 2.89 -16.06
N ASN A 81 0.00 3.39 -17.21
CA ASN A 81 -0.59 3.22 -18.53
C ASN A 81 -2.07 3.67 -18.60
N ALA A 82 -2.40 4.82 -17.97
CA ALA A 82 -3.72 5.44 -18.13
C ALA A 82 -3.89 5.99 -19.55
N LYS A 83 -5.14 6.04 -20.04
CA LYS A 83 -5.45 6.50 -21.40
C LYS A 83 -5.24 8.00 -21.55
N THR A 84 -5.60 8.76 -20.53
CA THR A 84 -5.43 10.22 -20.47
C THR A 84 -5.01 10.64 -19.06
N ASP A 85 -4.43 11.83 -18.93
CA ASP A 85 -4.12 12.44 -17.64
C ASP A 85 -5.37 12.93 -16.89
N HIS A 86 -6.50 13.11 -17.57
CA HIS A 86 -7.81 13.42 -16.96
C HIS A 86 -8.33 12.28 -16.06
N GLU A 87 -7.86 11.06 -16.25
CA GLU A 87 -8.17 9.90 -15.41
C GLU A 87 -7.38 9.87 -14.09
N ILE A 88 -6.44 10.82 -13.90
CA ILE A 88 -5.57 10.91 -12.72
C ILE A 88 -6.03 12.03 -11.80
N ILE A 89 -6.49 11.66 -10.61
CA ILE A 89 -6.89 12.61 -9.56
C ILE A 89 -5.89 12.53 -8.42
N TYR A 90 -5.31 13.65 -8.03
CA TYR A 90 -4.45 13.72 -6.86
C TYR A 90 -5.28 13.77 -5.57
N THR A 91 -4.88 12.96 -4.61
CA THR A 91 -5.50 12.85 -3.29
C THR A 91 -4.42 12.89 -2.22
N ALA A 92 -4.79 12.95 -0.94
CA ALA A 92 -3.81 12.90 0.15
C ALA A 92 -3.18 11.50 0.38
N GLY A 93 -3.56 10.50 -0.43
CA GLY A 93 -3.11 9.11 -0.36
C GLY A 93 -4.21 8.13 -0.73
N ALA A 94 -3.89 6.83 -0.85
CA ALA A 94 -4.85 5.78 -1.21
C ALA A 94 -6.10 5.78 -0.30
N THR A 95 -5.94 6.04 1.00
CA THR A 95 -7.08 6.15 1.93
C THR A 95 -8.05 7.25 1.51
N ALA A 96 -7.56 8.44 1.16
CA ALA A 96 -8.39 9.52 0.67
C ALA A 96 -9.03 9.18 -0.68
N ALA A 97 -8.30 8.50 -1.56
CA ALA A 97 -8.80 8.04 -2.86
C ALA A 97 -9.99 7.07 -2.70
N VAL A 98 -9.90 6.04 -1.85
CA VAL A 98 -11.03 5.13 -1.57
C VAL A 98 -12.22 5.89 -0.96
N ASN A 99 -11.97 6.83 -0.03
CA ASN A 99 -13.03 7.66 0.53
C ASN A 99 -13.70 8.56 -0.53
N THR A 100 -12.95 9.06 -1.50
CA THR A 100 -13.50 9.83 -2.63
C THR A 100 -14.45 8.96 -3.46
N VAL A 101 -14.05 7.73 -3.80
CA VAL A 101 -14.93 6.81 -4.54
C VAL A 101 -16.16 6.45 -3.71
N ALA A 102 -16.00 6.11 -2.43
CA ALA A 102 -17.12 5.77 -1.55
C ALA A 102 -18.08 6.95 -1.34
N GLY A 103 -17.52 8.14 -1.08
CA GLY A 103 -18.30 9.34 -0.78
C GLY A 103 -18.97 9.99 -2.00
N SER A 104 -18.44 9.75 -3.21
CA SER A 104 -18.97 10.26 -4.46
C SER A 104 -19.74 9.16 -5.23
N TRP A 105 -19.05 8.29 -5.94
CA TRP A 105 -19.65 7.20 -6.71
C TRP A 105 -20.52 6.29 -5.84
N GLY A 106 -20.01 5.91 -4.66
CA GLY A 106 -20.70 4.98 -3.75
C GLY A 106 -22.05 5.53 -3.30
N ARG A 107 -22.11 6.76 -2.78
CA ARG A 107 -23.37 7.38 -2.33
C ARG A 107 -24.38 7.58 -3.47
N GLN A 108 -23.90 7.86 -4.67
CA GLN A 108 -24.77 8.02 -5.84
C GLN A 108 -25.35 6.68 -6.32
N THR A 109 -24.52 5.63 -6.34
CA THR A 109 -24.81 4.37 -7.04
C THR A 109 -25.31 3.27 -6.13
N ILE A 110 -24.74 3.11 -4.92
CA ILE A 110 -25.05 2.01 -3.99
C ILE A 110 -26.35 2.29 -3.24
N LYS A 111 -27.26 1.31 -3.24
CA LYS A 111 -28.58 1.40 -2.63
C LYS A 111 -28.77 0.33 -1.56
N GLN A 112 -29.85 0.48 -0.79
CA GLN A 112 -30.26 -0.53 0.18
C GLN A 112 -30.45 -1.90 -0.49
N GLY A 113 -29.81 -2.92 0.08
CA GLY A 113 -29.87 -4.29 -0.42
C GLY A 113 -28.76 -4.65 -1.41
N ASP A 114 -28.09 -3.67 -2.03
CA ASP A 114 -26.90 -3.93 -2.83
C ASP A 114 -25.79 -4.59 -2.00
N THR A 115 -24.89 -5.28 -2.67
CA THR A 115 -23.73 -5.91 -2.04
C THR A 115 -22.43 -5.24 -2.51
N ILE A 116 -21.53 -4.99 -1.57
CA ILE A 116 -20.11 -4.69 -1.80
C ILE A 116 -19.33 -5.93 -1.40
N LEU A 117 -18.54 -6.47 -2.32
CA LEU A 117 -17.70 -7.63 -2.10
C LEU A 117 -16.26 -7.19 -1.88
N LEU A 118 -15.64 -7.71 -0.84
CA LEU A 118 -14.25 -7.46 -0.44
C LEU A 118 -13.53 -8.78 -0.26
N THR A 119 -12.19 -8.75 -0.18
CA THR A 119 -11.44 -9.90 0.34
C THR A 119 -11.17 -9.73 1.83
N ILE A 120 -10.91 -10.84 2.54
CA ILE A 120 -10.53 -10.77 3.95
C ILE A 120 -9.11 -10.17 4.14
N ALA A 121 -8.32 -10.10 3.07
CA ALA A 121 -6.95 -9.60 3.07
C ALA A 121 -6.83 -8.06 2.91
N GLU A 122 -7.96 -7.35 2.87
CA GLU A 122 -7.97 -5.91 2.62
C GLU A 122 -7.33 -5.10 3.76
N HIS A 123 -6.61 -4.06 3.37
CA HIS A 123 -6.20 -2.99 4.28
C HIS A 123 -7.43 -2.23 4.80
N HIS A 124 -7.40 -1.72 6.04
CA HIS A 124 -8.51 -0.95 6.63
C HIS A 124 -8.98 0.21 5.73
N ALA A 125 -8.11 0.81 4.95
CA ALA A 125 -8.46 1.87 4.00
C ALA A 125 -9.45 1.41 2.93
N ASN A 126 -9.43 0.11 2.57
CA ASN A 126 -10.37 -0.52 1.64
C ASN A 126 -11.46 -1.35 2.34
N ILE A 127 -11.71 -1.10 3.63
CA ILE A 127 -12.82 -1.70 4.39
C ILE A 127 -13.69 -0.62 5.01
N VAL A 128 -13.08 0.27 5.81
CA VAL A 128 -13.80 1.23 6.65
C VAL A 128 -14.70 2.18 5.86
N PRO A 129 -14.28 2.77 4.72
CA PRO A 129 -15.17 3.62 3.93
C PRO A 129 -16.42 2.88 3.44
N TRP A 130 -16.31 1.60 3.13
CA TRP A 130 -17.45 0.77 2.72
C TRP A 130 -18.36 0.41 3.90
N GLN A 131 -17.81 0.23 5.11
CA GLN A 131 -18.60 0.08 6.34
C GLN A 131 -19.41 1.35 6.64
N GLN A 132 -18.80 2.53 6.47
CA GLN A 132 -19.50 3.81 6.61
C GLN A 132 -20.61 3.94 5.58
N LEU A 133 -20.34 3.65 4.31
CA LEU A 133 -21.35 3.67 3.25
C LEU A 133 -22.48 2.66 3.52
N SER A 134 -22.14 1.46 4.03
CA SER A 134 -23.14 0.44 4.41
C SER A 134 -24.06 0.94 5.53
N ALA A 135 -23.52 1.63 6.52
CA ALA A 135 -24.33 2.22 7.59
C ALA A 135 -25.26 3.33 7.09
N GLU A 136 -24.84 4.09 6.05
CA GLU A 136 -25.64 5.15 5.45
C GLU A 136 -26.74 4.60 4.51
N THR A 137 -26.42 3.62 3.68
CA THR A 137 -27.29 3.16 2.58
C THR A 137 -28.07 1.89 2.89
N GLY A 138 -27.64 1.09 3.87
CA GLY A 138 -28.19 -0.24 4.13
C GLY A 138 -27.72 -1.31 3.14
N CYS A 139 -26.65 -1.08 2.38
CA CYS A 139 -26.00 -2.10 1.57
C CYS A 139 -25.30 -3.15 2.46
N LYS A 140 -24.99 -4.32 1.88
CA LYS A 140 -24.36 -5.43 2.59
C LYS A 140 -22.88 -5.51 2.21
N LEU A 141 -22.02 -5.80 3.21
CA LEU A 141 -20.63 -6.15 2.97
C LEU A 141 -20.48 -7.67 3.02
N GLN A 142 -19.78 -8.23 2.05
CA GLN A 142 -19.41 -9.64 1.98
C GLN A 142 -17.91 -9.77 1.82
N PHE A 143 -17.33 -10.81 2.42
CA PHE A 143 -15.89 -11.02 2.40
C PHE A 143 -15.57 -12.40 1.84
N ILE A 144 -14.60 -12.46 0.92
CA ILE A 144 -14.05 -13.70 0.39
C ILE A 144 -12.98 -14.19 1.38
N PRO A 145 -13.11 -15.39 1.95
CA PRO A 145 -12.16 -15.93 2.91
C PRO A 145 -10.86 -16.40 2.24
N LEU A 146 -9.82 -16.61 3.03
CA LEU A 146 -8.63 -17.36 2.62
C LEU A 146 -8.93 -18.87 2.54
N ASP A 147 -8.17 -19.55 1.70
CA ASP A 147 -8.02 -21.01 1.79
C ASP A 147 -7.02 -21.42 2.90
N SER A 148 -6.78 -22.72 3.02
CA SER A 148 -5.82 -23.28 3.99
C SER A 148 -4.36 -22.93 3.71
N ASP A 149 -4.03 -22.47 2.49
CA ASP A 149 -2.68 -22.03 2.07
C ASP A 149 -2.54 -20.49 2.05
N TYR A 150 -3.35 -19.79 2.84
CA TYR A 150 -3.33 -18.30 2.94
C TYR A 150 -3.61 -17.56 1.62
N ARG A 151 -4.42 -18.12 0.71
CA ARG A 151 -4.72 -17.51 -0.60
C ARG A 151 -6.18 -17.14 -0.73
N ILE A 152 -6.42 -16.09 -1.50
CA ILE A 152 -7.72 -15.87 -2.16
C ILE A 152 -7.60 -16.50 -3.55
N THR A 153 -8.36 -17.57 -3.82
CA THR A 153 -8.31 -18.25 -5.11
C THR A 153 -9.27 -17.63 -6.12
N THR A 154 -8.93 -17.69 -7.40
CA THR A 154 -9.83 -17.23 -8.48
C THR A 154 -11.18 -17.97 -8.47
N GLU A 155 -11.18 -19.23 -8.07
CA GLU A 155 -12.42 -20.01 -7.90
C GLU A 155 -13.31 -19.46 -6.78
N ALA A 156 -12.70 -19.10 -5.62
CA ALA A 156 -13.43 -18.47 -4.52
C ALA A 156 -14.02 -17.11 -4.93
N VAL A 157 -13.25 -16.32 -5.69
CA VAL A 157 -13.71 -15.03 -6.25
C VAL A 157 -14.89 -15.27 -7.21
N SER A 158 -14.77 -16.18 -8.18
CA SER A 158 -15.83 -16.49 -9.13
C SER A 158 -17.10 -16.95 -8.44
N THR A 159 -16.97 -17.85 -7.44
CA THR A 159 -18.09 -18.34 -6.65
C THR A 159 -18.79 -17.23 -5.88
N ALA A 160 -18.02 -16.33 -5.25
CA ALA A 160 -18.56 -15.21 -4.50
C ALA A 160 -19.26 -14.18 -5.41
N LEU A 161 -18.67 -13.85 -6.55
CA LEU A 161 -19.26 -12.96 -7.56
C LEU A 161 -20.60 -13.49 -8.07
N GLN A 162 -20.66 -14.77 -8.43
CA GLN A 162 -21.92 -15.41 -8.89
C GLN A 162 -22.99 -15.45 -7.77
N LYS A 163 -22.58 -15.76 -6.54
CA LYS A 163 -23.49 -15.88 -5.40
C LYS A 163 -24.07 -14.55 -4.96
N TYR A 164 -23.25 -13.53 -4.88
CA TYR A 164 -23.63 -12.25 -4.28
C TYR A 164 -24.01 -11.17 -5.30
N GLN A 165 -23.62 -11.32 -6.57
CA GLN A 165 -23.83 -10.35 -7.66
C GLN A 165 -23.59 -8.91 -7.19
N PRO A 166 -22.36 -8.62 -6.70
CA PRO A 166 -22.09 -7.37 -6.02
C PRO A 166 -22.15 -6.18 -6.98
N ARG A 167 -22.57 -5.02 -6.47
CA ARG A 167 -22.51 -3.76 -7.22
C ARG A 167 -21.09 -3.24 -7.33
N LEU A 168 -20.27 -3.53 -6.32
CA LEU A 168 -18.83 -3.21 -6.26
C LEU A 168 -18.06 -4.44 -5.81
N PHE A 169 -16.97 -4.75 -6.50
CA PHE A 169 -15.90 -5.62 -6.03
C PHE A 169 -14.65 -4.78 -5.79
N ALA A 170 -14.24 -4.63 -4.53
CA ALA A 170 -13.03 -3.89 -4.17
C ALA A 170 -12.00 -4.83 -3.54
N PHE A 171 -10.79 -4.86 -4.10
CA PHE A 171 -9.75 -5.79 -3.64
C PHE A 171 -8.34 -5.22 -3.78
N THR A 172 -7.41 -5.76 -2.97
CA THR A 172 -6.00 -5.39 -3.04
C THR A 172 -5.28 -6.15 -4.16
N ALA A 173 -4.47 -5.45 -4.95
CA ALA A 173 -3.63 -6.06 -5.97
C ALA A 173 -2.48 -6.88 -5.35
N ALA A 174 -1.99 -6.47 -4.17
CA ALA A 174 -0.98 -7.22 -3.42
C ALA A 174 -1.20 -7.03 -1.91
N SER A 175 -1.20 -8.12 -1.15
CA SER A 175 -1.42 -8.08 0.30
C SER A 175 -0.21 -7.51 1.03
N ASN A 176 -0.45 -6.50 1.88
CA ASN A 176 0.56 -5.90 2.74
C ASN A 176 0.98 -6.77 3.95
N VAL A 177 0.40 -7.95 4.11
CA VAL A 177 0.73 -8.93 5.16
C VAL A 177 1.20 -10.26 4.58
N LEU A 178 0.39 -10.85 3.70
CA LEU A 178 0.65 -12.17 3.13
C LEU A 178 1.71 -12.13 2.03
N GLY A 179 1.91 -10.96 1.41
CA GLY A 179 2.76 -10.80 0.24
C GLY A 179 2.16 -11.43 -1.03
N THR A 180 0.95 -11.99 -0.97
CA THR A 180 0.27 -12.57 -2.13
C THR A 180 -0.09 -11.51 -3.16
N VAL A 181 0.04 -11.86 -4.44
CA VAL A 181 -0.33 -11.03 -5.60
C VAL A 181 -1.64 -11.54 -6.16
N SER A 182 -2.57 -10.64 -6.40
CA SER A 182 -3.88 -10.94 -6.98
C SER A 182 -3.82 -10.92 -8.51
N PRO A 183 -4.43 -11.87 -9.23
CA PRO A 183 -4.53 -11.84 -10.69
C PRO A 183 -5.59 -10.81 -11.12
N VAL A 184 -5.18 -9.52 -11.10
CA VAL A 184 -6.09 -8.36 -11.24
C VAL A 184 -6.93 -8.44 -12.51
N THR A 185 -6.31 -8.73 -13.66
CA THR A 185 -7.01 -8.83 -14.94
C THR A 185 -8.12 -9.89 -14.92
N ASP A 186 -7.81 -11.08 -14.38
CA ASP A 186 -8.78 -12.18 -14.33
C ASP A 186 -9.96 -11.86 -13.41
N TRP A 187 -9.65 -11.31 -12.21
CA TRP A 187 -10.70 -10.98 -11.23
C TRP A 187 -11.58 -9.83 -11.70
N THR A 188 -11.00 -8.85 -12.38
CA THR A 188 -11.75 -7.74 -12.97
C THR A 188 -12.68 -8.26 -14.07
N ALA A 189 -12.18 -9.12 -14.97
CA ALA A 189 -13.01 -9.70 -16.02
C ALA A 189 -14.19 -10.52 -15.45
N LEU A 190 -13.95 -11.32 -14.40
CA LEU A 190 -15.01 -12.06 -13.72
C LEU A 190 -16.04 -11.14 -13.07
N ALA A 191 -15.62 -10.04 -12.46
CA ALA A 191 -16.51 -9.06 -11.83
C ALA A 191 -17.36 -8.34 -12.88
N HIS A 192 -16.78 -7.91 -13.99
CA HIS A 192 -17.49 -7.26 -15.09
C HIS A 192 -18.53 -8.18 -15.74
N GLN A 193 -18.25 -9.50 -15.84
CA GLN A 193 -19.25 -10.49 -16.30
C GLN A 193 -20.50 -10.54 -15.41
N GLN A 194 -20.40 -10.16 -14.14
CA GLN A 194 -21.52 -10.04 -13.22
C GLN A 194 -22.08 -8.62 -13.10
N GLY A 195 -21.59 -7.66 -13.91
CA GLY A 195 -22.02 -6.27 -13.89
C GLY A 195 -21.50 -5.46 -12.68
N SER A 196 -20.47 -5.94 -12.02
CA SER A 196 -19.84 -5.26 -10.88
C SER A 196 -18.87 -4.20 -11.34
N THR A 197 -18.88 -3.03 -10.70
CA THR A 197 -17.77 -2.06 -10.77
C THR A 197 -16.60 -2.57 -9.96
N VAL A 198 -15.37 -2.28 -10.39
CA VAL A 198 -14.13 -2.78 -9.75
C VAL A 198 -13.27 -1.65 -9.24
N LEU A 199 -12.88 -1.73 -7.96
CA LEU A 199 -11.85 -0.89 -7.36
C LEU A 199 -10.65 -1.75 -6.94
N VAL A 200 -9.46 -1.39 -7.42
CA VAL A 200 -8.21 -2.07 -7.09
C VAL A 200 -7.37 -1.21 -6.15
N ASP A 201 -7.12 -1.69 -4.93
CA ASP A 201 -6.11 -1.10 -4.05
C ASP A 201 -4.72 -1.58 -4.50
N ALA A 202 -4.02 -0.72 -5.22
CA ALA A 202 -2.68 -0.97 -5.73
C ALA A 202 -1.56 -0.39 -4.84
N ALA A 203 -1.88 -0.05 -3.58
CA ALA A 203 -0.90 0.59 -2.68
C ALA A 203 0.36 -0.26 -2.44
N GLN A 204 0.26 -1.59 -2.55
CA GLN A 204 1.41 -2.50 -2.48
C GLN A 204 1.84 -3.04 -3.86
N ALA A 205 1.10 -2.79 -4.92
CA ALA A 205 1.50 -3.17 -6.28
C ALA A 205 2.30 -2.06 -6.95
N ALA A 206 1.87 -0.80 -6.83
CA ALA A 206 2.49 0.35 -7.49
C ALA A 206 4.00 0.49 -7.27
N PRO A 207 4.57 0.26 -6.07
CA PRO A 207 6.01 0.34 -5.88
C PRO A 207 6.79 -0.85 -6.45
N HIS A 208 6.15 -2.00 -6.68
CA HIS A 208 6.80 -3.28 -6.86
C HIS A 208 6.58 -3.93 -8.22
N GLN A 209 5.47 -3.59 -8.91
CA GLN A 209 5.03 -4.27 -10.13
C GLN A 209 4.67 -3.28 -11.23
N THR A 210 4.80 -3.71 -12.46
CA THR A 210 4.28 -2.94 -13.59
C THR A 210 2.76 -2.89 -13.51
N MET A 211 2.23 -1.66 -13.45
CA MET A 211 0.79 -1.42 -13.49
C MET A 211 0.37 -1.07 -14.91
N ASP A 212 -0.67 -1.74 -15.38
CA ASP A 212 -1.33 -1.42 -16.64
C ASP A 212 -2.83 -1.39 -16.42
N VAL A 213 -3.35 -0.19 -16.11
CA VAL A 213 -4.77 -0.02 -15.77
C VAL A 213 -5.69 -0.32 -16.95
N GLN A 214 -5.19 -0.19 -18.19
CA GLN A 214 -5.93 -0.54 -19.40
C GLN A 214 -6.02 -2.07 -19.56
N ALA A 215 -4.91 -2.80 -19.35
CA ALA A 215 -4.90 -4.27 -19.39
C ALA A 215 -5.66 -4.88 -18.21
N TRP A 216 -5.62 -4.24 -17.03
CA TRP A 216 -6.42 -4.64 -15.88
C TRP A 216 -7.91 -4.44 -16.09
N ASP A 217 -8.26 -3.55 -17.01
CA ASP A 217 -9.65 -3.12 -17.27
C ASP A 217 -10.37 -2.64 -16.00
N ALA A 218 -9.62 -2.14 -14.98
CA ALA A 218 -10.17 -1.69 -13.73
C ALA A 218 -10.93 -0.37 -13.88
N ASP A 219 -11.98 -0.20 -13.07
CA ASP A 219 -12.78 1.02 -13.07
C ASP A 219 -12.14 2.12 -12.21
N PHE A 220 -11.59 1.71 -11.06
CA PHE A 220 -10.83 2.57 -10.15
C PHE A 220 -9.55 1.87 -9.68
N VAL A 221 -8.45 2.61 -9.59
CA VAL A 221 -7.19 2.15 -9.01
C VAL A 221 -6.66 3.21 -8.05
N VAL A 222 -6.18 2.78 -6.88
CA VAL A 222 -5.68 3.72 -5.86
C VAL A 222 -4.29 3.34 -5.38
N PHE A 223 -3.43 4.34 -5.16
CA PHE A 223 -2.13 4.12 -4.50
C PHE A 223 -1.62 5.40 -3.80
N SER A 224 -0.55 5.27 -3.01
CA SER A 224 0.03 6.37 -2.22
C SER A 224 1.45 6.69 -2.66
N GLY A 225 1.79 7.95 -2.79
CA GLY A 225 3.12 8.44 -3.18
C GLY A 225 4.22 7.96 -2.25
N HIS A 226 3.98 7.97 -0.92
CA HIS A 226 5.00 7.58 0.07
C HIS A 226 5.44 6.11 0.00
N LYS A 227 4.78 5.27 -0.79
CA LYS A 227 5.17 3.86 -1.03
C LYS A 227 5.96 3.68 -2.32
N VAL A 228 5.87 4.61 -3.25
CA VAL A 228 6.61 4.60 -4.53
C VAL A 228 7.81 5.56 -4.52
N CYS A 229 8.57 5.58 -3.44
CA CYS A 229 9.70 6.50 -3.20
C CYS A 229 9.33 7.99 -3.20
N GLY A 230 8.04 8.32 -3.28
CA GLY A 230 7.52 9.69 -3.35
C GLY A 230 7.25 10.30 -1.96
N PRO A 231 6.81 11.55 -1.92
CA PRO A 231 6.51 12.25 -0.68
C PRO A 231 5.26 11.70 0.01
N THR A 232 5.10 12.05 1.28
CA THR A 232 3.84 11.91 2.03
C THR A 232 2.84 12.99 1.60
N GLY A 233 1.56 12.82 1.95
CA GLY A 233 0.54 13.84 1.67
C GLY A 233 0.01 13.85 0.24
N ILE A 234 0.49 12.94 -0.62
CA ILE A 234 -0.03 12.75 -1.97
C ILE A 234 -0.28 11.28 -2.27
N GLY A 235 -1.30 11.02 -3.05
CA GLY A 235 -1.64 9.73 -3.66
C GLY A 235 -2.48 9.94 -4.91
N VAL A 236 -2.83 8.85 -5.52
CA VAL A 236 -3.51 8.83 -6.81
C VAL A 236 -4.79 8.04 -6.71
N LEU A 237 -5.86 8.60 -7.25
CA LEU A 237 -7.04 7.91 -7.71
C LEU A 237 -7.00 7.93 -9.24
N TYR A 238 -6.85 6.76 -9.84
CA TYR A 238 -7.22 6.54 -11.23
C TYR A 238 -8.69 6.17 -11.28
N GLY A 239 -9.42 6.75 -12.21
CA GLY A 239 -10.79 6.34 -12.52
C GLY A 239 -11.03 6.46 -14.02
N ARG A 240 -11.83 5.55 -14.59
CA ARG A 240 -12.27 5.70 -15.99
C ARG A 240 -12.95 7.04 -16.17
N GLU A 241 -12.56 7.78 -17.19
CA GLU A 241 -13.06 9.13 -17.48
C GLU A 241 -14.59 9.19 -17.42
N THR A 242 -15.29 8.25 -18.05
CA THR A 242 -16.76 8.20 -18.06
C THR A 242 -17.38 8.01 -16.68
N LEU A 243 -16.72 7.29 -15.77
CA LEU A 243 -17.16 7.17 -14.38
C LEU A 243 -16.90 8.46 -13.62
N LEU A 244 -15.70 9.03 -13.72
CA LEU A 244 -15.36 10.30 -13.08
C LEU A 244 -16.29 11.44 -13.53
N GLU A 245 -16.62 11.51 -14.82
CA GLU A 245 -17.58 12.48 -15.34
C GLU A 245 -18.98 12.35 -14.71
N SER A 246 -19.43 11.10 -14.49
CA SER A 246 -20.74 10.83 -13.92
C SER A 246 -20.83 11.07 -12.41
N MET A 247 -19.69 11.03 -11.71
CA MET A 247 -19.62 11.18 -10.24
C MET A 247 -19.82 12.64 -9.81
N PRO A 248 -20.55 12.92 -8.72
CA PRO A 248 -20.54 14.24 -8.12
C PRO A 248 -19.18 14.55 -7.49
N PRO A 249 -18.75 15.81 -7.36
CA PRO A 249 -17.54 16.16 -6.64
C PRO A 249 -17.66 15.71 -5.16
N PHE A 250 -16.54 15.25 -4.58
CA PHE A 250 -16.51 14.79 -3.18
C PHE A 250 -16.24 15.94 -2.22
N LEU A 251 -15.26 16.80 -2.54
CA LEU A 251 -14.93 17.98 -1.77
C LEU A 251 -15.42 19.23 -2.52
N GLY A 252 -15.90 20.22 -1.78
CA GLY A 252 -16.29 21.50 -2.33
C GLY A 252 -15.34 22.62 -1.90
N GLY A 253 -14.99 23.51 -2.83
CA GLY A 253 -14.09 24.63 -2.55
C GLY A 253 -13.69 25.41 -3.81
N GLY A 254 -12.64 26.20 -3.70
CA GLY A 254 -12.01 26.85 -4.85
C GLY A 254 -11.28 25.81 -5.71
N GLY A 255 -11.03 26.13 -6.96
CA GLY A 255 -10.35 25.24 -7.92
C GLY A 255 -11.33 24.33 -8.67
N MET A 256 -12.18 23.63 -7.97
CA MET A 256 -13.06 22.58 -8.50
C MET A 256 -14.38 23.08 -9.12
N ILE A 257 -14.54 24.36 -9.33
CA ILE A 257 -15.76 24.99 -9.82
C ILE A 257 -15.53 25.83 -11.07
N ASN A 258 -16.50 25.80 -11.99
CA ASN A 258 -16.59 26.74 -13.11
C ASN A 258 -17.35 28.00 -12.71
N ARG A 259 -18.47 27.86 -11.98
CA ARG A 259 -19.29 28.97 -11.54
C ARG A 259 -19.88 28.70 -10.16
N VAL A 260 -19.92 29.75 -9.32
CA VAL A 260 -20.63 29.75 -8.03
C VAL A 260 -21.57 30.93 -7.99
N THR A 261 -22.78 30.72 -7.49
CA THR A 261 -23.80 31.75 -7.21
C THR A 261 -24.31 31.58 -5.79
N THR A 262 -25.20 32.46 -5.34
CA THR A 262 -25.87 32.28 -4.03
C THR A 262 -26.82 31.10 -3.99
N GLU A 263 -27.20 30.54 -5.15
CA GLU A 263 -28.17 29.44 -5.29
C GLU A 263 -27.52 28.08 -5.55
N GLY A 264 -26.25 28.06 -6.01
CA GLY A 264 -25.57 26.81 -6.32
C GLY A 264 -24.27 27.02 -7.10
N PHE A 265 -23.70 25.91 -7.54
CA PHE A 265 -22.44 25.88 -8.29
C PHE A 265 -22.49 24.89 -9.45
N THR A 266 -21.61 25.10 -10.43
CA THR A 266 -21.26 24.11 -11.45
C THR A 266 -19.82 23.68 -11.24
N ALA A 267 -19.58 22.36 -11.25
CA ALA A 267 -18.24 21.80 -11.11
C ALA A 267 -17.39 22.13 -12.35
N ALA A 268 -16.08 22.16 -12.15
CA ALA A 268 -15.08 22.17 -13.22
C ALA A 268 -15.07 20.84 -13.97
N ASP A 269 -14.34 20.80 -15.08
CA ASP A 269 -14.06 19.58 -15.82
C ASP A 269 -13.06 18.70 -15.04
N LEU A 270 -12.73 17.51 -15.57
CA LEU A 270 -11.70 16.64 -15.02
C LEU A 270 -10.31 17.19 -15.37
N PRO A 271 -9.34 17.06 -14.48
CA PRO A 271 -9.37 16.42 -13.15
C PRO A 271 -9.78 17.36 -12.02
N GLU A 272 -9.85 18.67 -12.24
CA GLU A 272 -10.06 19.73 -11.24
C GLU A 272 -11.35 19.55 -10.43
N LYS A 273 -12.39 18.95 -11.01
CA LYS A 273 -13.65 18.58 -10.35
C LYS A 273 -13.45 17.88 -9.00
N PHE A 274 -12.37 17.10 -8.83
CA PHE A 274 -12.06 16.36 -7.61
C PHE A 274 -10.92 16.94 -6.79
N GLU A 275 -10.30 18.05 -7.23
CA GLU A 275 -9.15 18.67 -6.59
C GLU A 275 -9.48 20.05 -6.03
N ALA A 276 -10.25 20.06 -4.92
CA ALA A 276 -10.68 21.31 -4.27
C ALA A 276 -9.56 21.96 -3.45
N GLY A 277 -9.39 23.27 -3.62
CA GLY A 277 -8.38 24.07 -2.90
C GLY A 277 -7.04 24.11 -3.63
N THR A 278 -6.02 24.70 -2.99
CA THR A 278 -4.65 24.67 -3.51
C THR A 278 -4.12 23.23 -3.45
N PRO A 279 -3.68 22.66 -4.58
CA PRO A 279 -3.24 21.27 -4.60
C PRO A 279 -1.83 21.09 -3.97
N PRO A 280 -1.40 19.84 -3.72
CA PRO A 280 -0.07 19.54 -3.18
C PRO A 280 1.01 19.68 -4.28
N ILE A 281 1.38 20.91 -4.62
CA ILE A 281 2.21 21.25 -5.80
C ILE A 281 3.60 20.60 -5.70
N ALA A 282 4.32 20.84 -4.60
CA ALA A 282 5.67 20.30 -4.42
C ALA A 282 5.66 18.77 -4.27
N GLU A 283 4.61 18.22 -3.66
CA GLU A 283 4.44 16.79 -3.52
C GLU A 283 4.14 16.12 -4.87
N ALA A 284 3.39 16.77 -5.77
CA ALA A 284 3.14 16.25 -7.11
C ALA A 284 4.43 16.21 -7.95
N ILE A 285 5.24 17.27 -7.87
CA ILE A 285 6.56 17.34 -8.52
C ILE A 285 7.51 16.29 -7.92
N GLY A 286 7.49 16.11 -6.60
CA GLY A 286 8.24 15.04 -5.93
C GLY A 286 7.78 13.64 -6.32
N LEU A 287 6.48 13.45 -6.57
CA LEU A 287 5.93 12.17 -7.06
C LEU A 287 6.37 11.90 -8.51
N GLU A 288 6.41 12.91 -9.40
CA GLU A 288 7.01 12.78 -10.72
C GLU A 288 8.45 12.26 -10.64
N ALA A 289 9.29 12.93 -9.83
CA ALA A 289 10.67 12.52 -9.67
C ALA A 289 10.80 11.07 -9.14
N ALA A 290 9.89 10.64 -8.28
CA ALA A 290 9.86 9.28 -7.74
C ALA A 290 9.48 8.24 -8.80
N VAL A 291 8.42 8.45 -9.57
CA VAL A 291 7.99 7.50 -10.60
C VAL A 291 9.00 7.42 -11.74
N GLU A 292 9.63 8.54 -12.14
CA GLU A 292 10.70 8.53 -13.14
C GLU A 292 11.94 7.78 -12.62
N TYR A 293 12.30 7.95 -11.34
CA TYR A 293 13.40 7.21 -10.73
C TYR A 293 13.15 5.70 -10.77
N ILE A 294 11.96 5.24 -10.33
CA ILE A 294 11.58 3.81 -10.35
C ILE A 294 11.56 3.27 -11.80
N ARG A 295 11.00 4.03 -12.74
CA ARG A 295 10.99 3.64 -14.17
C ARG A 295 12.40 3.50 -14.74
N SER A 296 13.33 4.35 -14.33
CA SER A 296 14.73 4.29 -14.78
C SER A 296 15.45 3.01 -14.33
N ILE A 297 15.08 2.46 -13.17
CA ILE A 297 15.56 1.17 -12.66
C ILE A 297 14.90 0.01 -13.38
N GLY A 298 13.59 0.09 -13.58
CA GLY A 298 12.74 -0.93 -14.18
C GLY A 298 12.04 -1.82 -13.15
N LEU A 299 10.71 -1.77 -13.14
CA LEU A 299 9.86 -2.47 -12.16
C LEU A 299 10.08 -3.99 -12.16
N GLU A 300 10.26 -4.62 -13.30
CA GLU A 300 10.53 -6.06 -13.39
C GLU A 300 11.81 -6.47 -12.62
N LYS A 301 12.86 -5.63 -12.67
CA LYS A 301 14.09 -5.90 -11.92
C LYS A 301 13.89 -5.68 -10.42
N ILE A 302 13.13 -4.65 -10.05
CA ILE A 302 12.74 -4.37 -8.68
C ILE A 302 12.02 -5.60 -8.11
N GLU A 303 10.98 -6.06 -8.79
CA GLU A 303 10.18 -7.22 -8.38
C GLU A 303 11.02 -8.49 -8.22
N GLN A 304 11.86 -8.83 -9.20
CA GLN A 304 12.73 -10.00 -9.14
C GLN A 304 13.71 -9.96 -7.97
N HIS A 305 14.30 -8.80 -7.72
CA HIS A 305 15.22 -8.60 -6.60
C HIS A 305 14.54 -8.80 -5.26
N GLU A 306 13.40 -8.13 -5.05
CA GLU A 306 12.64 -8.21 -3.80
C GLU A 306 12.12 -9.61 -3.52
N GLN A 307 11.59 -10.29 -4.53
CA GLN A 307 11.18 -11.68 -4.43
C GLN A 307 12.34 -12.59 -4.04
N THR A 308 13.54 -12.34 -4.57
CA THR A 308 14.74 -13.11 -4.22
C THR A 308 15.11 -12.93 -2.76
N LEU A 309 15.09 -11.67 -2.26
CA LEU A 309 15.39 -11.38 -0.85
C LEU A 309 14.33 -11.96 0.09
N ALA A 310 13.04 -11.78 -0.24
CA ALA A 310 11.95 -12.28 0.56
C ALA A 310 11.96 -13.81 0.66
N ARG A 311 12.14 -14.52 -0.48
CA ARG A 311 12.27 -16.00 -0.48
C ARG A 311 13.45 -16.47 0.34
N HIS A 312 14.60 -15.77 0.26
CA HIS A 312 15.78 -16.10 1.04
C HIS A 312 15.52 -15.96 2.54
N ALA A 313 14.97 -14.84 2.98
CA ALA A 313 14.61 -14.60 4.38
C ALA A 313 13.55 -15.61 4.86
N GLU A 314 12.51 -15.86 4.08
CA GLU A 314 11.44 -16.81 4.38
C GLU A 314 11.99 -18.24 4.57
N ALA A 315 12.86 -18.69 3.66
CA ALA A 315 13.48 -20.01 3.76
C ALA A 315 14.30 -20.16 5.05
N GLY A 316 15.05 -19.13 5.44
CA GLY A 316 15.78 -19.12 6.71
C GLY A 316 14.85 -19.12 7.93
N LEU A 317 13.82 -18.28 7.93
CA LEU A 317 12.84 -18.19 9.03
C LEU A 317 12.08 -19.50 9.24
N ARG A 318 11.69 -20.20 8.18
CA ARG A 318 11.00 -21.50 8.26
C ARG A 318 11.85 -22.62 8.86
N GLN A 319 13.19 -22.49 8.90
CA GLN A 319 14.09 -23.45 9.56
C GLN A 319 14.17 -23.23 11.08
N ILE A 320 13.70 -22.11 11.60
CA ILE A 320 13.78 -21.79 13.03
C ILE A 320 12.56 -22.38 13.73
N GLU A 321 12.80 -23.35 14.64
CA GLU A 321 11.75 -23.96 15.43
C GLU A 321 10.94 -22.92 16.22
N GLY A 322 9.61 -22.95 16.09
CA GLY A 322 8.69 -22.04 16.77
C GLY A 322 8.48 -20.70 16.05
N VAL A 323 9.00 -20.54 14.83
CA VAL A 323 8.65 -19.44 13.93
C VAL A 323 7.60 -19.94 12.95
N ARG A 324 6.46 -19.24 12.88
CA ARG A 324 5.39 -19.45 11.89
C ARG A 324 5.45 -18.33 10.87
N VAL A 325 5.76 -18.64 9.62
CA VAL A 325 5.66 -17.69 8.51
C VAL A 325 4.22 -17.65 8.00
N VAL A 326 3.67 -16.44 7.85
CA VAL A 326 2.27 -16.19 7.47
C VAL A 326 2.23 -15.80 6.01
N SER A 327 2.45 -16.77 5.15
CA SER A 327 2.38 -16.62 3.69
C SER A 327 2.25 -18.00 3.02
N PRO A 328 1.70 -18.09 1.80
CA PRO A 328 1.72 -19.33 1.02
C PRO A 328 3.13 -19.87 0.83
N GLU A 329 3.29 -21.19 0.76
CA GLU A 329 4.62 -21.77 0.52
C GLU A 329 5.09 -21.54 -0.93
N ASN A 330 4.15 -21.56 -1.88
CA ASN A 330 4.43 -21.46 -3.31
C ASN A 330 3.66 -20.28 -3.95
N GLY A 331 4.03 -19.93 -5.17
CA GLY A 331 3.35 -18.93 -6.01
C GLY A 331 4.03 -17.56 -6.01
N GLU A 332 3.39 -16.62 -6.69
CA GLU A 332 3.87 -15.26 -6.81
C GLU A 332 3.70 -14.51 -5.49
N LYS A 333 4.75 -13.84 -5.08
CA LYS A 333 4.82 -13.05 -3.84
C LYS A 333 5.58 -11.75 -4.08
N SER A 334 5.18 -10.72 -3.37
CA SER A 334 5.95 -9.47 -3.28
C SER A 334 7.11 -9.61 -2.27
N GLY A 335 7.87 -8.55 -2.09
CA GLY A 335 8.98 -8.45 -1.14
C GLY A 335 8.60 -8.49 0.34
N ILE A 336 7.49 -9.12 0.74
CA ILE A 336 6.93 -9.08 2.11
C ILE A 336 7.03 -10.45 2.77
N VAL A 337 7.50 -10.48 4.02
CA VAL A 337 7.54 -11.66 4.88
C VAL A 337 6.98 -11.29 6.25
N SER A 338 5.81 -11.85 6.57
CA SER A 338 5.18 -11.73 7.90
C SER A 338 5.34 -13.03 8.66
N PHE A 339 5.66 -12.94 9.96
CA PHE A 339 5.87 -14.10 10.80
C PHE A 339 5.48 -13.85 12.26
N ASP A 340 5.26 -14.93 12.97
CA ASP A 340 4.94 -14.97 14.39
C ASP A 340 5.89 -15.93 15.13
N LEU A 341 6.20 -15.65 16.38
CA LEU A 341 7.05 -16.44 17.24
C LEU A 341 6.23 -17.07 18.38
N SER A 342 6.38 -18.36 18.63
CA SER A 342 5.60 -19.09 19.63
C SER A 342 5.83 -18.62 21.08
N HIS A 343 6.95 -17.95 21.37
CA HIS A 343 7.35 -17.57 22.73
C HIS A 343 7.65 -16.08 22.93
N ALA A 344 7.51 -15.26 21.91
CA ALA A 344 7.75 -13.82 21.98
C ALA A 344 6.64 -13.04 21.28
N HIS A 345 6.13 -12.00 21.91
CA HIS A 345 5.15 -11.13 21.28
C HIS A 345 5.79 -10.32 20.14
N ALA A 346 5.07 -10.08 19.06
CA ALA A 346 5.59 -9.39 17.88
C ALA A 346 6.24 -8.01 18.20
N HIS A 347 5.74 -7.27 19.19
CA HIS A 347 6.33 -6.01 19.64
C HIS A 347 7.70 -6.21 20.32
N ASP A 348 7.86 -7.25 21.11
CA ASP A 348 9.14 -7.56 21.78
C ASP A 348 10.18 -7.98 20.74
N VAL A 349 9.76 -8.74 19.73
CA VAL A 349 10.58 -9.11 18.57
C VAL A 349 11.04 -7.87 17.81
N ALA A 350 10.12 -6.99 17.44
CA ALA A 350 10.45 -5.76 16.70
C ALA A 350 11.35 -4.82 17.53
N HIS A 351 11.12 -4.70 18.83
CA HIS A 351 11.99 -3.94 19.73
C HIS A 351 13.39 -4.52 19.78
N SER A 352 13.52 -5.85 19.93
CA SER A 352 14.82 -6.53 19.94
C SER A 352 15.58 -6.40 18.63
N LEU A 353 14.88 -6.43 17.47
CA LEU A 353 15.45 -6.17 16.14
C LEU A 353 15.92 -4.72 16.01
N SER A 354 15.12 -3.76 16.48
CA SER A 354 15.47 -2.33 16.46
C SER A 354 16.77 -2.04 17.22
N THR A 355 17.01 -2.70 18.38
CA THR A 355 18.28 -2.56 19.11
C THR A 355 19.50 -3.11 18.35
N ARG A 356 19.27 -3.91 17.30
CA ARG A 356 20.30 -4.47 16.41
C ARG A 356 20.42 -3.69 15.08
N GLY A 357 19.72 -2.55 14.95
CA GLY A 357 19.73 -1.75 13.73
C GLY A 357 18.86 -2.29 12.60
N ILE A 358 17.93 -3.20 12.91
CA ILE A 358 16.99 -3.79 11.93
C ILE A 358 15.60 -3.19 12.17
N ALA A 359 15.11 -2.41 11.24
CA ALA A 359 13.79 -1.77 11.30
C ALA A 359 12.74 -2.66 10.63
N VAL A 360 11.80 -3.16 11.42
CA VAL A 360 10.63 -3.94 10.98
C VAL A 360 9.37 -3.37 11.62
N ARG A 361 8.21 -3.86 11.21
CA ARG A 361 6.92 -3.49 11.82
C ARG A 361 6.32 -4.66 12.60
N ALA A 362 5.63 -4.34 13.71
CA ALA A 362 4.85 -5.30 14.48
C ALA A 362 3.39 -4.84 14.62
N GLY A 363 2.46 -5.77 14.67
CA GLY A 363 1.03 -5.52 14.91
C GLY A 363 0.12 -6.16 13.87
N HIS A 364 -1.08 -5.56 13.67
CA HIS A 364 -2.08 -6.05 12.71
C HIS A 364 -1.87 -5.48 11.30
N HIS A 365 -0.91 -4.58 11.07
CA HIS A 365 -0.60 -3.94 9.79
C HIS A 365 -1.83 -3.33 9.08
N CYS A 366 -2.77 -2.78 9.86
CA CYS A 366 -4.07 -2.29 9.39
C CYS A 366 -4.93 -3.34 8.65
N THR A 367 -4.88 -4.62 9.07
CA THR A 367 -5.62 -5.75 8.53
C THR A 367 -6.18 -6.63 9.66
N MET A 368 -6.88 -6.03 10.63
CA MET A 368 -7.42 -6.77 11.78
C MET A 368 -8.34 -7.95 11.39
N PRO A 369 -9.24 -7.81 10.38
CA PRO A 369 -10.07 -8.94 9.95
C PRO A 369 -9.24 -10.14 9.47
N LEU A 370 -8.14 -9.90 8.73
CA LEU A 370 -7.21 -10.95 8.30
C LEU A 370 -6.56 -11.64 9.50
N HIS A 371 -6.01 -10.87 10.46
CA HIS A 371 -5.38 -11.45 11.66
C HIS A 371 -6.36 -12.28 12.49
N HIS A 372 -7.62 -11.83 12.60
CA HIS A 372 -8.67 -12.60 13.25
C HIS A 372 -8.96 -13.91 12.52
N ALA A 373 -9.06 -13.89 11.18
CA ALA A 373 -9.28 -15.08 10.37
C ALA A 373 -8.11 -16.09 10.45
N LEU A 374 -6.89 -15.60 10.68
CA LEU A 374 -5.69 -16.42 10.86
C LEU A 374 -5.49 -16.91 12.30
N GLU A 375 -6.32 -16.47 13.25
CA GLU A 375 -6.18 -16.74 14.69
C GLU A 375 -4.82 -16.28 15.24
N ILE A 376 -4.30 -15.15 14.73
CA ILE A 376 -3.02 -14.54 15.14
C ILE A 376 -3.29 -13.18 15.76
N THR A 377 -2.74 -12.93 16.95
CA THR A 377 -2.90 -11.65 17.64
C THR A 377 -2.15 -10.52 16.96
N ALA A 378 -0.93 -10.78 16.50
CA ALA A 378 -0.09 -9.80 15.81
C ALA A 378 1.05 -10.53 15.10
N THR A 379 1.57 -9.95 14.02
CA THR A 379 2.77 -10.45 13.32
C THR A 379 3.91 -9.44 13.36
N THR A 380 5.13 -9.92 13.24
CA THR A 380 6.28 -9.12 12.83
C THR A 380 6.38 -9.20 11.31
N ARG A 381 6.53 -8.05 10.64
CA ARG A 381 6.62 -7.98 9.19
C ARG A 381 7.94 -7.35 8.77
N ALA A 382 8.74 -8.09 8.02
CA ALA A 382 9.83 -7.56 7.22
C ALA A 382 9.36 -7.35 5.78
N SER A 383 9.74 -6.24 5.19
CA SER A 383 9.42 -5.92 3.79
C SER A 383 10.64 -5.33 3.10
N PHE A 384 11.04 -5.98 2.04
CA PHE A 384 12.21 -5.66 1.24
C PHE A 384 11.86 -4.71 0.11
N TYR A 385 12.85 -3.96 -0.36
CA TYR A 385 12.76 -3.11 -1.54
C TYR A 385 14.08 -3.18 -2.32
N PHE A 386 14.15 -2.63 -3.51
CA PHE A 386 15.29 -2.79 -4.43
C PHE A 386 16.64 -2.31 -3.87
N TYR A 387 16.66 -1.44 -2.86
CA TYR A 387 17.88 -1.00 -2.19
C TYR A 387 18.32 -1.88 -1.01
N ASN A 388 17.52 -2.90 -0.65
CA ASN A 388 17.91 -3.86 0.39
C ASN A 388 18.89 -4.89 -0.15
N THR A 389 19.66 -5.49 0.75
CA THR A 389 20.71 -6.44 0.41
C THR A 389 20.45 -7.82 1.02
N ARG A 390 21.15 -8.83 0.50
CA ARG A 390 21.09 -10.18 1.03
C ARG A 390 21.62 -10.26 2.47
N GLU A 391 22.66 -9.48 2.77
CA GLU A 391 23.25 -9.40 4.10
C GLU A 391 22.23 -8.85 5.13
N GLU A 392 21.35 -7.95 4.73
CA GLU A 392 20.27 -7.46 5.59
C GLU A 392 19.22 -8.56 5.87
N ALA A 393 18.93 -9.42 4.89
CA ALA A 393 18.07 -10.58 5.06
C ALA A 393 18.72 -11.64 5.97
N ASP A 394 20.02 -11.90 5.81
CA ASP A 394 20.78 -12.81 6.68
C ASP A 394 20.79 -12.30 8.13
N ARG A 395 21.06 -11.01 8.34
CA ARG A 395 21.01 -10.38 9.67
C ARG A 395 19.64 -10.51 10.33
N LEU A 396 18.55 -10.42 9.56
CA LEU A 396 17.20 -10.62 10.07
C LEU A 396 17.04 -12.06 10.58
N VAL A 397 17.39 -13.06 9.78
CA VAL A 397 17.24 -14.48 10.11
C VAL A 397 18.07 -14.86 11.34
N GLU A 398 19.32 -14.45 11.39
CA GLU A 398 20.22 -14.67 12.55
C GLU A 398 19.66 -14.03 13.83
N ALA A 399 19.17 -12.78 13.72
CA ALA A 399 18.60 -12.09 14.85
C ALA A 399 17.33 -12.75 15.37
N ILE A 400 16.48 -13.31 14.50
CA ILE A 400 15.27 -14.05 14.90
C ILE A 400 15.63 -15.36 15.57
N ALA A 401 16.63 -16.10 15.09
CA ALA A 401 17.11 -17.31 15.74
C ALA A 401 17.58 -17.04 17.18
N ASP A 402 18.38 -15.99 17.38
CA ASP A 402 18.85 -15.56 18.69
C ASP A 402 17.68 -15.12 19.63
N ILE A 403 16.69 -14.40 19.09
CA ILE A 403 15.52 -13.97 19.86
C ILE A 403 14.72 -15.18 20.29
N GLN A 404 14.41 -16.10 19.39
CA GLN A 404 13.66 -17.32 19.68
C GLN A 404 14.33 -18.15 20.77
N ASP A 405 15.66 -18.31 20.73
CA ASP A 405 16.41 -19.05 21.76
C ASP A 405 16.36 -18.37 23.14
N LYS A 406 16.39 -17.04 23.19
CA LYS A 406 16.28 -16.28 24.45
C LYS A 406 14.89 -16.37 25.10
N PHE A 407 13.84 -16.48 24.32
CA PHE A 407 12.46 -16.56 24.83
C PHE A 407 11.96 -17.98 25.05
N LYS A 408 12.74 -19.04 24.67
CA LYS A 408 12.40 -20.42 24.99
C LYS A 408 12.29 -20.61 26.51
N PRO A 409 11.25 -21.29 27.00
CA PRO A 409 11.11 -21.55 28.43
C PRO A 409 12.28 -22.39 28.92
N THR A 410 13.14 -21.84 29.78
CA THR A 410 14.18 -22.61 30.45
C THR A 410 13.54 -23.57 31.42
N GLY A 411 13.69 -24.88 31.22
CA GLY A 411 13.06 -25.98 31.99
C GLY A 411 13.45 -26.07 33.49
N ARG A 412 13.96 -24.97 34.10
CA ARG A 412 14.49 -24.93 35.48
C ARG A 412 13.54 -24.34 36.54
N ARG A 413 12.28 -24.01 36.25
CA ARG A 413 11.38 -23.46 37.29
C ARG A 413 10.37 -24.42 37.91
N ARG A 414 10.46 -25.74 37.69
CA ARG A 414 9.52 -26.74 38.29
C ARG A 414 10.05 -27.52 39.46
N ARG A 415 11.19 -27.17 40.11
CA ARG A 415 11.77 -27.95 41.24
C ARG A 415 11.96 -27.17 42.56
N ARG A 416 11.14 -26.17 42.87
CA ARG A 416 11.19 -25.50 44.20
C ARG A 416 9.82 -25.18 44.79
N ARG A 417 8.89 -26.16 44.80
CA ARG A 417 7.69 -26.14 45.66
C ARG A 417 7.22 -27.55 46.00
N ARG A 418 8.08 -28.34 46.61
CA ARG A 418 7.67 -29.54 47.37
C ARG A 418 8.84 -29.97 48.27
N ALA A 419 9.07 -29.24 49.32
CA ALA A 419 9.81 -29.71 50.52
C ALA A 419 9.72 -28.60 51.56
N ASP A 420 8.59 -28.50 52.23
CA ASP A 420 8.45 -28.02 53.58
C ASP A 420 6.95 -28.10 53.97
N GLY A 421 6.62 -29.18 54.56
CA GLY A 421 5.31 -29.49 55.06
C GLY A 421 5.23 -30.93 55.56
N ASP A 422 6.00 -31.24 56.59
CA ASP A 422 5.68 -32.25 57.59
C ASP A 422 6.78 -32.29 58.65
N ARG A 423 6.48 -31.74 59.81
CA ARG A 423 6.88 -32.22 61.13
C ARG A 423 6.16 -31.41 62.19
N PRO A 424 6.00 -32.01 63.37
CA PRO A 424 4.74 -32.55 63.90
C PRO A 424 4.04 -31.56 64.84
#